data_2a1f0997e5ec23816a56e2e6e3c5327b
#
_entry.id   2a1f0997e5ec23816a56e2e6e3c5327b
#
_cell.length_a   1.000
_cell.length_b   1.000
_cell.length_c   1.000
_cell.angle_alpha   90.00
_cell.angle_beta   90.00
_cell.angle_gamma   90.00
#
_symmetry.space_group_name_H-M   'P 1'
#
loop_
_entity.id
_entity.type
_entity.pdbx_description
1 polymer ?
#
loop_
_entity_poly.entity_id
_entity_poly.type
_entity_poly.pdbx_seq_one_letter_code
_entity_poly.pdbx_strand_id
1 'polypeptide(L)'
;MSFNQDITPNFYFSALLSRSRQNPDGWGLACYPGECKSAVVFKEPVAGYQSTLTRFLCKYQELRSKIFVGHIRKATRGSLSYDNTHPFNRCYGGREFSFAHNGTLHRRKELNRLTYQPIGDTDSERAFCFLLSQLRRHEIKPVRAGELIGYTDTDFLLIHEILLDINARTAGKLNCIFSDGQHLFCYRDFQEARNLFWREVKCKRSNNETGKNFTTQFSYIEPPEIKKGYIIATEPLDNKKWHTFTAGHLMVFKDGEVVANLS
;
A
#
# COMPACT_ATOMS: atom_id res chain seq x y z
N MET A 1 -2.74 4.18 -1.76
CA MET A 1 -2.96 5.64 -1.87
C MET A 1 -1.94 6.36 -1.01
N SER A 2 -1.40 7.48 -1.47
CA SER A 2 -0.49 8.34 -0.70
C SER A 2 -0.89 9.80 -0.89
N PHE A 3 -1.06 10.53 0.19
CA PHE A 3 -1.51 11.93 0.22
C PHE A 3 -0.63 12.78 1.12
N ASN A 4 -0.65 14.11 0.89
CA ASN A 4 0.08 15.07 1.72
C ASN A 4 -0.56 15.33 3.08
N GLN A 5 -1.82 14.94 3.26
CA GLN A 5 -2.61 15.10 4.49
C GLN A 5 -3.45 13.87 4.73
N ASP A 6 -3.90 13.71 5.97
CA ASP A 6 -4.82 12.65 6.33
C ASP A 6 -6.15 12.79 5.59
N ILE A 7 -6.54 11.73 4.91
CA ILE A 7 -7.83 11.59 4.21
C ILE A 7 -8.60 10.40 4.75
N THR A 8 -9.91 10.36 4.48
CA THR A 8 -10.71 9.15 4.62
C THR A 8 -10.67 8.33 3.32
N PRO A 9 -10.59 7.00 3.36
CA PRO A 9 -10.50 6.17 2.16
C PRO A 9 -11.84 5.96 1.46
N ASN A 10 -12.95 6.41 2.02
CA ASN A 10 -14.33 5.99 1.76
C ASN A 10 -14.70 5.77 0.30
N PHE A 11 -14.49 6.77 -0.57
CA PHE A 11 -14.85 6.65 -1.98
C PHE A 11 -14.02 5.57 -2.70
N TYR A 12 -12.71 5.60 -2.53
CA TYR A 12 -11.80 4.67 -3.23
C TYR A 12 -11.86 3.27 -2.64
N PHE A 13 -12.11 3.14 -1.34
CA PHE A 13 -12.32 1.85 -0.72
C PHE A 13 -13.63 1.21 -1.20
N SER A 14 -14.71 1.98 -1.31
CA SER A 14 -15.98 1.51 -1.90
C SER A 14 -15.81 1.05 -3.35
N ALA A 15 -15.05 1.82 -4.16
CA ALA A 15 -14.73 1.44 -5.54
C ALA A 15 -13.89 0.17 -5.62
N LEU A 16 -12.93 -0.01 -4.70
CA LEU A 16 -12.16 -1.25 -4.59
C LEU A 16 -13.07 -2.42 -4.21
N LEU A 17 -13.96 -2.26 -3.23
CA LEU A 17 -14.89 -3.29 -2.78
C LEU A 17 -15.88 -3.74 -3.87
N SER A 18 -16.18 -2.92 -4.86
CA SER A 18 -17.02 -3.34 -5.99
C SER A 18 -16.45 -4.55 -6.74
N ARG A 19 -15.11 -4.74 -6.67
CA ARG A 19 -14.41 -5.89 -7.26
C ARG A 19 -14.54 -7.18 -6.46
N SER A 20 -15.04 -7.12 -5.23
CA SER A 20 -15.12 -8.28 -4.33
C SER A 20 -16.10 -9.37 -4.80
N ARG A 21 -17.03 -9.07 -5.73
CA ARG A 21 -17.86 -10.10 -6.36
C ARG A 21 -17.07 -11.03 -7.29
N GLN A 22 -16.05 -10.50 -7.95
CA GLN A 22 -15.17 -11.26 -8.86
C GLN A 22 -13.97 -11.85 -8.12
N ASN A 23 -13.65 -11.33 -6.94
CA ASN A 23 -12.55 -11.75 -6.08
C ASN A 23 -13.07 -11.97 -4.64
N PRO A 24 -13.79 -13.08 -4.38
CA PRO A 24 -14.58 -13.25 -3.15
C PRO A 24 -13.78 -13.81 -1.96
N ASP A 25 -12.48 -14.07 -2.09
CA ASP A 25 -11.71 -14.93 -1.20
C ASP A 25 -11.04 -14.17 -0.05
N GLY A 26 -11.43 -12.92 0.16
CA GLY A 26 -10.95 -12.07 1.24
C GLY A 26 -10.77 -10.62 0.83
N TRP A 27 -10.62 -9.78 1.82
CA TRP A 27 -10.31 -8.36 1.66
C TRP A 27 -9.45 -7.87 2.81
N GLY A 28 -8.77 -6.75 2.60
CA GLY A 28 -8.08 -6.06 3.69
C GLY A 28 -7.68 -4.65 3.33
N LEU A 29 -7.48 -3.88 4.39
CA LEU A 29 -7.07 -2.49 4.36
C LEU A 29 -6.08 -2.24 5.50
N ALA A 30 -4.90 -1.70 5.17
CA ALA A 30 -3.95 -1.18 6.14
C ALA A 30 -3.84 0.34 6.01
N CYS A 31 -3.64 1.03 7.12
CA CYS A 31 -3.40 2.47 7.19
C CYS A 31 -2.54 2.81 8.41
N TYR A 32 -2.04 4.06 8.45
CA TYR A 32 -1.14 4.56 9.50
C TYR A 32 -1.69 5.89 10.03
N PRO A 33 -2.70 5.86 10.94
CA PRO A 33 -3.32 7.07 11.47
C PRO A 33 -2.34 7.94 12.25
N GLY A 34 -2.39 9.26 12.03
CA GLY A 34 -1.56 10.21 12.77
C GLY A 34 -0.06 9.97 12.61
N GLU A 35 0.39 9.49 11.45
CA GLU A 35 1.81 9.18 11.15
C GLU A 35 2.43 8.14 12.09
N CYS A 36 1.60 7.26 12.65
CA CYS A 36 2.07 6.17 13.51
C CYS A 36 3.11 5.28 12.82
N LYS A 37 4.02 4.71 13.61
CA LYS A 37 4.98 3.71 13.13
C LYS A 37 4.34 2.34 12.94
N SER A 38 3.20 2.10 13.58
CA SER A 38 2.42 0.87 13.49
C SER A 38 1.24 1.01 12.56
N ALA A 39 0.93 -0.04 11.83
CA ALA A 39 -0.22 -0.10 10.94
C ALA A 39 -1.48 -0.53 11.70
N VAL A 40 -2.61 0.10 11.40
CA VAL A 40 -3.93 -0.45 11.71
C VAL A 40 -4.37 -1.29 10.52
N VAL A 41 -4.70 -2.56 10.78
CA VAL A 41 -5.05 -3.53 9.73
C VAL A 41 -6.43 -4.11 9.99
N PHE A 42 -7.29 -3.94 9.01
CA PHE A 42 -8.61 -4.59 8.93
C PHE A 42 -8.57 -5.59 7.79
N LYS A 43 -8.85 -6.85 8.05
CA LYS A 43 -8.95 -7.87 6.99
C LYS A 43 -9.79 -9.05 7.42
N GLU A 44 -10.45 -9.69 6.47
CA GLU A 44 -11.25 -10.89 6.67
C GLU A 44 -11.09 -11.84 5.47
N PRO A 45 -11.08 -13.17 5.70
CA PRO A 45 -11.03 -14.19 4.64
C PRO A 45 -12.43 -14.47 4.07
N VAL A 46 -13.25 -13.43 3.89
CA VAL A 46 -14.61 -13.51 3.31
C VAL A 46 -14.77 -12.44 2.23
N ALA A 47 -15.75 -12.62 1.37
CA ALA A 47 -16.02 -11.65 0.32
C ALA A 47 -16.33 -10.25 0.89
N GLY A 48 -15.64 -9.22 0.42
CA GLY A 48 -15.81 -7.87 0.95
C GLY A 48 -17.25 -7.34 0.86
N TYR A 49 -17.99 -7.70 -0.19
CA TYR A 49 -19.40 -7.29 -0.34
C TYR A 49 -20.35 -7.95 0.71
N GLN A 50 -19.95 -9.05 1.33
CA GLN A 50 -20.68 -9.72 2.39
C GLN A 50 -20.30 -9.23 3.79
N SER A 51 -19.14 -8.63 3.95
CA SER A 51 -18.60 -8.20 5.23
C SER A 51 -19.40 -7.03 5.82
N THR A 52 -19.76 -7.15 7.10
CA THR A 52 -20.34 -6.06 7.87
C THR A 52 -19.29 -5.00 8.21
N LEU A 53 -18.05 -5.43 8.43
CA LEU A 53 -16.94 -4.54 8.73
C LEU A 53 -16.61 -3.62 7.55
N THR A 54 -16.62 -4.11 6.29
CA THR A 54 -16.42 -3.25 5.13
C THR A 54 -17.50 -2.18 5.02
N ARG A 55 -18.77 -2.56 5.26
CA ARG A 55 -19.90 -1.59 5.25
C ARG A 55 -19.75 -0.51 6.32
N PHE A 56 -19.25 -0.88 7.49
CA PHE A 56 -18.92 0.07 8.55
C PHE A 56 -17.78 0.99 8.13
N LEU A 57 -16.64 0.43 7.68
CA LEU A 57 -15.44 1.19 7.32
C LEU A 57 -15.69 2.17 6.15
N CYS A 58 -16.57 1.83 5.19
CA CYS A 58 -16.95 2.74 4.11
C CYS A 58 -17.68 4.01 4.59
N LYS A 59 -18.24 3.99 5.80
CA LYS A 59 -18.99 5.12 6.39
C LYS A 59 -18.21 5.80 7.53
N TYR A 60 -17.17 5.16 8.04
CA TYR A 60 -16.44 5.62 9.21
C TYR A 60 -15.49 6.77 8.87
N GLN A 61 -15.86 7.99 9.24
CA GLN A 61 -15.14 9.23 8.88
C GLN A 61 -13.86 9.44 9.69
N GLU A 62 -13.74 8.78 10.85
CA GLU A 62 -12.58 8.92 11.74
C GLU A 62 -11.39 8.03 11.30
N LEU A 63 -11.59 7.11 10.34
CA LEU A 63 -10.48 6.37 9.74
C LEU A 63 -9.74 7.28 8.77
N ARG A 64 -8.70 7.93 9.26
CA ARG A 64 -7.93 8.92 8.51
C ARG A 64 -6.45 8.54 8.50
N SER A 65 -5.81 8.71 7.36
CA SER A 65 -4.38 8.47 7.18
C SER A 65 -3.88 9.11 5.88
N LYS A 66 -2.59 9.40 5.80
CA LYS A 66 -1.92 9.78 4.55
C LYS A 66 -1.78 8.58 3.61
N ILE A 67 -1.59 7.38 4.14
CA ILE A 67 -1.30 6.18 3.36
C ILE A 67 -2.33 5.08 3.66
N PHE A 68 -2.83 4.48 2.57
CA PHE A 68 -3.67 3.29 2.63
C PHE A 68 -3.16 2.23 1.65
N VAL A 69 -3.10 0.98 2.11
CA VAL A 69 -2.83 -0.21 1.29
C VAL A 69 -4.04 -1.13 1.37
N GLY A 70 -4.77 -1.26 0.26
CA GLY A 70 -5.98 -2.08 0.17
C GLY A 70 -5.82 -3.23 -0.80
N HIS A 71 -6.48 -4.38 -0.51
CA HIS A 71 -6.47 -5.54 -1.38
C HIS A 71 -7.81 -6.28 -1.35
N ILE A 72 -8.25 -6.77 -2.51
CA ILE A 72 -9.36 -7.70 -2.66
C ILE A 72 -8.80 -9.00 -3.22
N ARG A 73 -8.91 -10.07 -2.43
CA ARG A 73 -8.25 -11.34 -2.70
C ARG A 73 -9.05 -12.21 -3.67
N LYS A 74 -8.36 -12.76 -4.66
CA LYS A 74 -8.74 -13.95 -5.39
C LYS A 74 -7.65 -14.99 -5.14
N ALA A 75 -8.00 -16.04 -4.42
CA ALA A 75 -7.04 -17.07 -4.03
C ALA A 75 -6.63 -17.89 -5.24
N THR A 76 -5.34 -17.91 -5.52
CA THR A 76 -4.71 -18.85 -6.45
C THR A 76 -3.94 -19.92 -5.68
N ARG A 77 -3.54 -19.59 -4.45
CA ARG A 77 -2.80 -20.44 -3.51
C ARG A 77 -3.15 -20.07 -2.08
N GLY A 78 -2.94 -21.04 -1.18
CA GLY A 78 -3.23 -20.90 0.26
C GLY A 78 -4.71 -21.04 0.60
N SER A 79 -4.97 -21.49 1.82
CA SER A 79 -6.32 -21.63 2.36
C SER A 79 -7.03 -20.28 2.50
N LEU A 80 -8.35 -20.30 2.63
CA LEU A 80 -9.14 -19.12 3.00
C LEU A 80 -9.00 -18.90 4.52
N SER A 81 -7.98 -18.15 4.91
CA SER A 81 -7.66 -17.85 6.30
C SER A 81 -7.22 -16.41 6.45
N TYR A 82 -7.27 -15.91 7.69
CA TYR A 82 -6.79 -14.58 8.06
C TYR A 82 -5.31 -14.42 7.70
N ASP A 83 -4.48 -15.46 7.98
CA ASP A 83 -3.03 -15.44 7.75
C ASP A 83 -2.67 -15.34 6.27
N ASN A 84 -3.53 -15.86 5.39
CA ASN A 84 -3.36 -15.82 3.94
C ASN A 84 -4.03 -14.61 3.26
N THR A 85 -4.61 -13.70 4.04
CA THR A 85 -5.30 -12.51 3.53
C THR A 85 -4.39 -11.28 3.59
N HIS A 86 -4.26 -10.57 2.47
CA HIS A 86 -3.53 -9.30 2.40
C HIS A 86 -4.28 -8.16 3.13
N PRO A 87 -3.59 -7.08 3.53
CA PRO A 87 -2.13 -6.91 3.54
C PRO A 87 -1.45 -7.80 4.58
N PHE A 88 -0.21 -8.18 4.29
CA PHE A 88 0.68 -8.80 5.28
C PHE A 88 1.44 -7.72 6.02
N ASN A 89 1.69 -7.93 7.31
CA ASN A 89 2.38 -6.95 8.15
C ASN A 89 3.55 -7.58 8.90
N ARG A 90 4.67 -6.85 8.97
CA ARG A 90 5.85 -7.21 9.74
C ARG A 90 6.57 -5.95 10.22
N CYS A 91 7.18 -6.05 11.40
CA CYS A 91 8.01 -4.98 11.94
C CYS A 91 9.44 -5.09 11.39
N TYR A 92 9.97 -3.98 10.87
CA TYR A 92 11.36 -3.85 10.45
C TYR A 92 11.85 -2.41 10.64
N GLY A 93 13.09 -2.23 11.14
CA GLY A 93 13.72 -0.91 11.27
C GLY A 93 12.94 0.07 12.14
N GLY A 94 12.20 -0.42 13.15
CA GLY A 94 11.41 0.38 14.08
C GLY A 94 10.07 0.87 13.52
N ARG A 95 9.62 0.35 12.37
CA ARG A 95 8.31 0.62 11.75
C ARG A 95 7.65 -0.67 11.30
N GLU A 96 6.33 -0.65 11.25
CA GLU A 96 5.56 -1.76 10.71
C GLU A 96 5.33 -1.56 9.22
N PHE A 97 5.70 -2.57 8.43
CA PHE A 97 5.49 -2.60 6.99
C PHE A 97 4.21 -3.33 6.66
N SER A 98 3.44 -2.78 5.73
CA SER A 98 2.28 -3.44 5.12
C SER A 98 2.59 -3.77 3.66
N PHE A 99 2.21 -4.96 3.20
CA PHE A 99 2.49 -5.44 1.84
C PHE A 99 1.26 -6.08 1.20
N ALA A 100 0.96 -5.70 -0.03
CA ALA A 100 -0.05 -6.32 -0.87
C ALA A 100 0.53 -6.67 -2.24
N HIS A 101 0.15 -7.84 -2.77
CA HIS A 101 0.61 -8.37 -4.04
C HIS A 101 -0.56 -8.82 -4.92
N ASN A 102 -0.53 -8.42 -6.17
CA ASN A 102 -1.43 -8.90 -7.22
C ASN A 102 -0.63 -9.65 -8.27
N GLY A 103 -0.73 -10.97 -8.23
CA GLY A 103 -0.01 -11.86 -9.12
C GLY A 103 0.07 -13.28 -8.58
N THR A 104 0.94 -14.08 -9.14
CA THR A 104 1.27 -15.43 -8.67
C THR A 104 2.74 -15.69 -8.96
N LEU A 105 3.48 -16.12 -7.94
CA LEU A 105 4.90 -16.45 -8.03
C LEU A 105 5.06 -17.97 -8.09
N HIS A 106 5.52 -18.47 -9.24
CA HIS A 106 5.55 -19.91 -9.50
C HIS A 106 6.66 -20.64 -8.75
N ARG A 107 7.88 -20.06 -8.69
CA ARG A 107 9.07 -20.63 -8.08
C ARG A 107 9.36 -20.07 -6.68
N ARG A 108 8.33 -19.96 -5.83
CA ARG A 108 8.47 -19.34 -4.49
C ARG A 108 9.59 -19.95 -3.62
N LYS A 109 9.99 -21.20 -3.86
CA LYS A 109 11.07 -21.88 -3.12
C LYS A 109 12.44 -21.26 -3.41
N GLU A 110 12.62 -20.57 -4.55
CA GLU A 110 13.83 -19.82 -4.87
C GLU A 110 14.06 -18.63 -3.95
N LEU A 111 12.97 -18.13 -3.31
CA LEU A 111 13.03 -17.15 -2.25
C LEU A 111 13.39 -17.86 -0.93
N ASN A 112 14.66 -18.17 -0.76
CA ASN A 112 15.20 -18.86 0.41
C ASN A 112 16.04 -17.92 1.27
N ARG A 113 16.70 -18.43 2.34
CA ARG A 113 17.51 -17.66 3.30
C ARG A 113 16.73 -16.51 3.95
N LEU A 114 15.52 -16.81 4.42
CA LEU A 114 14.64 -15.85 5.04
C LEU A 114 15.06 -15.61 6.51
N THR A 115 15.24 -14.35 6.87
CA THR A 115 15.31 -13.92 8.28
C THR A 115 13.90 -13.80 8.88
N TYR A 116 12.93 -13.35 8.05
CA TYR A 116 11.52 -13.29 8.40
C TYR A 116 10.81 -14.52 7.87
N GLN A 117 10.04 -15.19 8.72
CA GLN A 117 9.33 -16.42 8.32
C GLN A 117 7.87 -16.11 7.97
N PRO A 118 7.31 -16.70 6.89
CA PRO A 118 5.88 -16.65 6.64
C PRO A 118 5.09 -17.32 7.77
N ILE A 119 3.91 -16.79 8.10
CA ILE A 119 2.93 -17.39 9.01
C ILE A 119 1.98 -18.29 8.22
N GLY A 120 1.48 -17.74 7.09
CA GLY A 120 0.67 -18.50 6.14
C GLY A 120 1.49 -19.26 5.11
N ASP A 121 0.83 -19.67 4.05
CA ASP A 121 1.41 -20.54 3.00
C ASP A 121 1.36 -19.90 1.59
N THR A 122 1.08 -18.58 1.51
CA THR A 122 1.04 -17.88 0.23
C THR A 122 2.44 -17.57 -0.32
N ASP A 123 2.54 -17.51 -1.62
CA ASP A 123 3.71 -17.02 -2.35
C ASP A 123 3.96 -15.53 -2.06
N SER A 124 2.90 -14.76 -1.90
CA SER A 124 2.91 -13.32 -1.61
C SER A 124 3.58 -13.00 -0.28
N GLU A 125 3.19 -13.70 0.79
CA GLU A 125 3.80 -13.50 2.11
C GLU A 125 5.27 -13.89 2.11
N ARG A 126 5.61 -14.99 1.40
CA ARG A 126 7.00 -15.40 1.24
C ARG A 126 7.84 -14.36 0.52
N ALA A 127 7.30 -13.72 -0.54
CA ALA A 127 7.96 -12.60 -1.23
C ALA A 127 8.18 -11.41 -0.30
N PHE A 128 7.19 -11.08 0.52
CA PHE A 128 7.32 -10.03 1.53
C PHE A 128 8.40 -10.34 2.58
N CYS A 129 8.42 -11.56 3.11
CA CYS A 129 9.44 -12.01 4.05
C CYS A 129 10.85 -11.98 3.41
N PHE A 130 10.96 -12.33 2.12
CA PHE A 130 12.22 -12.23 1.39
C PHE A 130 12.65 -10.77 1.22
N LEU A 131 11.74 -9.89 0.78
CA LEU A 131 12.00 -8.45 0.65
C LEU A 131 12.57 -7.89 1.97
N LEU A 132 11.89 -8.09 3.10
CA LEU A 132 12.36 -7.61 4.40
C LEU A 132 13.70 -8.24 4.82
N SER A 133 13.94 -9.50 4.47
CA SER A 133 15.22 -10.17 4.73
C SER A 133 16.36 -9.53 3.94
N GLN A 134 16.10 -9.12 2.69
CA GLN A 134 17.08 -8.39 1.89
C GLN A 134 17.28 -6.96 2.39
N LEU A 135 16.21 -6.23 2.74
CA LEU A 135 16.34 -4.90 3.36
C LEU A 135 17.24 -4.95 4.61
N ARG A 136 17.04 -5.98 5.44
CA ARG A 136 17.88 -6.20 6.63
C ARG A 136 19.33 -6.51 6.27
N ARG A 137 19.55 -7.36 5.28
CA ARG A 137 20.89 -7.75 4.82
C ARG A 137 21.69 -6.59 4.28
N HIS A 138 21.04 -5.67 3.56
CA HIS A 138 21.66 -4.46 2.99
C HIS A 138 21.57 -3.25 3.93
N GLU A 139 21.10 -3.44 5.18
CA GLU A 139 20.93 -2.39 6.19
C GLU A 139 20.06 -1.21 5.75
N ILE A 140 19.16 -1.42 4.77
CA ILE A 140 18.24 -0.41 4.27
C ILE A 140 17.14 -0.19 5.32
N LYS A 141 17.15 0.92 6.04
CA LYS A 141 16.22 1.22 7.15
C LYS A 141 15.44 2.50 6.88
N PRO A 142 14.12 2.54 7.24
CA PRO A 142 13.30 3.75 7.11
C PRO A 142 13.76 4.90 8.01
N VAL A 143 14.49 4.59 9.10
CA VAL A 143 15.05 5.57 10.04
C VAL A 143 16.45 5.10 10.42
N ARG A 144 17.46 5.96 10.24
CA ARG A 144 18.82 5.74 10.75
C ARG A 144 18.99 6.48 12.08
N ALA A 145 19.71 5.87 13.04
CA ALA A 145 19.93 6.49 14.33
C ALA A 145 20.66 7.84 14.17
N GLY A 146 20.05 8.91 14.69
CA GLY A 146 20.63 10.27 14.65
C GLY A 146 20.35 11.07 13.36
N GLU A 147 19.64 10.51 12.38
CA GLU A 147 19.31 11.20 11.12
C GLU A 147 17.79 11.45 11.00
N LEU A 148 17.45 12.69 10.56
CA LEU A 148 16.09 13.05 10.16
C LEU A 148 15.73 12.46 8.77
N ILE A 149 16.66 11.76 8.13
CA ILE A 149 16.59 11.38 6.73
C ILE A 149 16.13 9.92 6.65
N GLY A 150 15.04 9.69 5.91
CA GLY A 150 14.57 8.37 5.51
C GLY A 150 15.53 7.67 4.54
N TYR A 151 14.97 7.02 3.51
CA TYR A 151 15.77 6.38 2.47
C TYR A 151 16.57 7.38 1.65
N THR A 152 17.79 6.96 1.26
CA THR A 152 18.62 7.64 0.27
C THR A 152 18.25 7.18 -1.15
N ASP A 153 18.72 7.90 -2.18
CA ASP A 153 18.55 7.46 -3.57
C ASP A 153 19.16 6.07 -3.81
N THR A 154 20.29 5.78 -3.16
CA THR A 154 20.93 4.45 -3.21
C THR A 154 20.03 3.37 -2.57
N ASP A 155 19.34 3.68 -1.47
CA ASP A 155 18.40 2.74 -0.86
C ASP A 155 17.22 2.44 -1.80
N PHE A 156 16.71 3.45 -2.52
CA PHE A 156 15.65 3.25 -3.51
C PHE A 156 16.12 2.38 -4.68
N LEU A 157 17.33 2.57 -5.18
CA LEU A 157 17.94 1.75 -6.22
C LEU A 157 18.07 0.29 -5.76
N LEU A 158 18.60 0.05 -4.55
CA LEU A 158 18.74 -1.30 -3.99
C LEU A 158 17.37 -1.97 -3.76
N ILE A 159 16.36 -1.23 -3.31
CA ILE A 159 14.99 -1.75 -3.19
C ILE A 159 14.46 -2.18 -4.56
N HIS A 160 14.70 -1.38 -5.60
CA HIS A 160 14.30 -1.72 -6.96
C HIS A 160 14.98 -2.99 -7.46
N GLU A 161 16.31 -3.12 -7.29
CA GLU A 161 17.07 -4.31 -7.63
C GLU A 161 16.56 -5.57 -6.89
N ILE A 162 16.22 -5.46 -5.61
CA ILE A 162 15.63 -6.55 -4.84
C ILE A 162 14.28 -6.99 -5.46
N LEU A 163 13.44 -6.06 -5.89
CA LEU A 163 12.14 -6.37 -6.50
C LEU A 163 12.31 -7.02 -7.87
N LEU A 164 13.26 -6.55 -8.68
CA LEU A 164 13.66 -7.18 -9.96
C LEU A 164 14.17 -8.60 -9.72
N ASP A 165 15.01 -8.82 -8.70
CA ASP A 165 15.53 -10.14 -8.33
C ASP A 165 14.40 -11.11 -7.89
N ILE A 166 13.47 -10.65 -7.05
CA ILE A 166 12.28 -11.44 -6.69
C ILE A 166 11.50 -11.86 -7.94
N ASN A 167 11.24 -10.92 -8.83
CA ASN A 167 10.46 -11.16 -10.04
C ASN A 167 11.19 -12.15 -10.98
N ALA A 168 12.48 -11.99 -11.17
CA ALA A 168 13.30 -12.86 -12.02
C ALA A 168 13.38 -14.29 -11.47
N ARG A 169 13.68 -14.47 -10.17
CA ARG A 169 13.78 -15.79 -9.52
C ARG A 169 12.49 -16.57 -9.55
N THR A 170 11.37 -15.88 -9.33
CA THR A 170 10.08 -16.57 -9.15
C THR A 170 9.39 -16.93 -10.44
N ALA A 171 9.85 -16.42 -11.60
CA ALA A 171 9.21 -16.60 -12.90
C ALA A 171 7.69 -16.36 -12.85
N GLY A 172 7.28 -15.39 -12.05
CA GLY A 172 5.89 -15.09 -11.74
C GLY A 172 5.54 -13.63 -12.00
N LYS A 173 4.33 -13.27 -11.65
CA LYS A 173 3.78 -11.93 -11.81
C LYS A 173 3.88 -11.20 -10.47
N LEU A 174 4.63 -10.09 -10.42
CA LEU A 174 4.88 -9.32 -9.19
C LEU A 174 4.42 -7.86 -9.33
N ASN A 175 3.11 -7.61 -9.32
CA ASN A 175 2.63 -6.24 -9.02
C ASN A 175 2.48 -6.11 -7.51
N CYS A 176 3.32 -5.33 -6.86
CA CYS A 176 3.22 -5.18 -5.43
C CYS A 176 3.19 -3.71 -4.97
N ILE A 177 2.50 -3.50 -3.86
CA ILE A 177 2.42 -2.23 -3.17
C ILE A 177 2.76 -2.50 -1.71
N PHE A 178 3.70 -1.74 -1.15
CA PHE A 178 4.04 -1.84 0.26
C PHE A 178 4.35 -0.46 0.85
N SER A 179 4.28 -0.36 2.16
CA SER A 179 4.50 0.88 2.88
C SER A 179 5.11 0.63 4.25
N ASP A 180 5.92 1.57 4.71
CA ASP A 180 6.44 1.70 6.07
C ASP A 180 5.65 2.75 6.90
N GLY A 181 4.53 3.25 6.34
CA GLY A 181 3.70 4.30 6.92
C GLY A 181 4.14 5.73 6.59
N GLN A 182 5.30 5.92 5.96
CA GLN A 182 5.77 7.22 5.43
C GLN A 182 5.91 7.20 3.92
N HIS A 183 6.41 6.09 3.38
CA HIS A 183 6.61 5.89 1.95
C HIS A 183 5.64 4.83 1.44
N LEU A 184 5.11 5.04 0.24
CA LEU A 184 4.34 4.06 -0.49
C LEU A 184 5.13 3.63 -1.71
N PHE A 185 5.60 2.40 -1.70
CA PHE A 185 6.36 1.77 -2.78
C PHE A 185 5.41 1.01 -3.69
N CYS A 186 5.50 1.23 -4.99
CA CYS A 186 4.63 0.61 -5.99
C CYS A 186 5.49 0.08 -7.14
N TYR A 187 5.56 -1.24 -7.27
CA TYR A 187 6.33 -1.91 -8.30
C TYR A 187 5.43 -2.63 -9.29
N ARG A 188 5.67 -2.42 -10.59
CA ARG A 188 5.02 -3.16 -11.67
C ARG A 188 5.92 -4.27 -12.17
N ASP A 189 5.34 -5.47 -12.29
CA ASP A 189 5.93 -6.65 -12.94
C ASP A 189 6.60 -6.31 -14.28
N PHE A 190 7.82 -6.81 -14.51
CA PHE A 190 8.54 -6.56 -15.75
C PHE A 190 8.07 -7.46 -16.91
N GLN A 191 7.35 -8.56 -16.64
CA GLN A 191 6.84 -9.46 -17.67
C GLN A 191 5.51 -8.96 -18.29
N GLU A 192 5.08 -7.75 -17.96
CA GLU A 192 3.86 -7.09 -18.48
C GLU A 192 2.55 -7.87 -18.30
N ALA A 193 2.54 -8.85 -17.42
CA ALA A 193 1.43 -9.78 -17.27
C ALA A 193 0.13 -9.12 -16.78
N ARG A 194 0.23 -8.00 -16.06
CA ARG A 194 -0.90 -7.16 -15.62
C ARG A 194 -0.45 -5.72 -15.49
N ASN A 195 -1.35 -4.78 -15.73
CA ASN A 195 -1.08 -3.37 -15.55
C ASN A 195 -1.12 -2.96 -14.08
N LEU A 196 -0.38 -1.91 -13.76
CA LEU A 196 -0.52 -1.10 -12.57
C LEU A 196 -0.75 0.34 -13.05
N PHE A 197 -1.76 0.99 -12.51
CA PHE A 197 -2.18 2.34 -12.90
C PHE A 197 -1.98 3.30 -11.75
N TRP A 198 -1.76 4.56 -12.08
CA TRP A 198 -1.70 5.64 -11.11
C TRP A 198 -2.44 6.88 -11.61
N ARG A 199 -2.89 7.69 -10.68
CA ARG A 199 -3.51 8.97 -10.96
C ARG A 199 -3.20 9.95 -9.84
N GLU A 200 -2.81 11.18 -10.22
CA GLU A 200 -2.75 12.31 -9.30
C GLU A 200 -4.16 12.80 -8.99
N VAL A 201 -4.38 13.14 -7.72
CA VAL A 201 -5.65 13.69 -7.22
C VAL A 201 -5.37 14.98 -6.49
N LYS A 202 -6.10 16.04 -6.87
CA LYS A 202 -6.12 17.33 -6.19
C LYS A 202 -7.55 17.63 -5.77
N CYS A 203 -7.80 17.72 -4.46
CA CYS A 203 -9.09 18.08 -3.92
C CYS A 203 -8.97 19.45 -3.25
N LYS A 204 -9.73 20.44 -3.71
CA LYS A 204 -9.92 21.68 -2.98
C LYS A 204 -10.85 21.41 -1.80
N ARG A 205 -10.54 21.93 -0.62
CA ARG A 205 -11.46 21.89 0.53
C ARG A 205 -12.77 22.57 0.11
N SER A 206 -13.90 21.87 0.17
CA SER A 206 -15.19 22.54 0.06
C SER A 206 -15.43 23.27 1.39
N ASN A 207 -15.77 24.55 1.32
CA ASN A 207 -16.05 25.40 2.49
C ASN A 207 -17.26 24.96 3.33
N ASN A 208 -17.80 23.76 3.12
CA ASN A 208 -19.00 23.25 3.77
C ASN A 208 -18.74 22.29 4.95
N GLU A 209 -17.48 22.04 5.32
CA GLU A 209 -17.20 21.38 6.61
C GLU A 209 -17.12 22.45 7.72
N THR A 210 -18.26 23.06 8.05
CA THR A 210 -18.41 23.81 9.30
C THR A 210 -18.40 22.81 10.44
N GLY A 211 -17.21 22.47 10.91
CA GLY A 211 -17.04 21.89 12.24
C GLY A 211 -17.54 22.92 13.25
N LYS A 212 -18.65 22.63 13.92
CA LYS A 212 -19.08 23.36 15.12
C LYS A 212 -18.05 23.09 16.22
N ASN A 213 -16.97 23.85 16.23
CA ASN A 213 -16.14 24.00 17.42
C ASN A 213 -16.53 25.29 18.10
N PHE A 214 -17.15 25.15 19.26
CA PHE A 214 -17.29 26.20 20.23
C PHE A 214 -15.91 26.67 20.69
N THR A 215 -15.76 27.99 20.75
CA THR A 215 -14.78 28.86 21.40
C THR A 215 -13.67 29.44 20.54
N THR A 216 -13.72 30.76 20.62
CA THR A 216 -12.73 31.84 20.53
C THR A 216 -12.42 32.44 19.16
N GLN A 217 -12.82 33.70 19.08
CA GLN A 217 -12.48 34.76 18.15
C GLN A 217 -10.95 34.89 17.93
N PHE A 218 -10.47 34.25 16.88
CA PHE A 218 -9.36 34.73 16.02
C PHE A 218 -9.49 33.99 14.69
N SER A 219 -10.07 34.65 13.71
CA SER A 219 -10.14 34.13 12.34
C SER A 219 -8.77 34.32 11.66
N TYR A 220 -7.87 33.39 11.86
CA TYR A 220 -6.81 33.17 10.89
C TYR A 220 -7.47 32.45 9.70
N ILE A 221 -7.61 33.16 8.59
CA ILE A 221 -7.96 32.54 7.29
C ILE A 221 -6.68 31.83 6.84
N GLU A 222 -6.54 30.55 7.24
CA GLU A 222 -5.55 29.69 6.63
C GLU A 222 -5.91 29.54 5.15
N PRO A 223 -4.94 29.68 4.23
CA PRO A 223 -5.19 29.45 2.81
C PRO A 223 -5.76 28.03 2.66
N PRO A 224 -6.71 27.80 1.74
CA PRO A 224 -7.35 26.50 1.57
C PRO A 224 -6.27 25.47 1.22
N GLU A 225 -5.95 24.60 2.14
CA GLU A 225 -4.99 23.51 1.92
C GLU A 225 -5.52 22.59 0.83
N ILE A 226 -4.79 22.49 -0.26
CA ILE A 226 -5.12 21.58 -1.35
C ILE A 226 -4.66 20.20 -0.95
N LYS A 227 -5.61 19.28 -0.71
CA LYS A 227 -5.29 17.87 -0.54
C LYS A 227 -4.78 17.32 -1.88
N LYS A 228 -3.51 16.95 -1.92
CA LYS A 228 -2.85 16.39 -3.08
C LYS A 228 -2.36 14.98 -2.77
N GLY A 229 -2.45 14.08 -3.73
CA GLY A 229 -1.91 12.74 -3.57
C GLY A 229 -2.08 11.89 -4.81
N TYR A 230 -1.73 10.63 -4.66
CA TYR A 230 -1.75 9.62 -5.70
C TYR A 230 -2.58 8.42 -5.30
N ILE A 231 -3.33 7.91 -6.27
CA ILE A 231 -4.05 6.65 -6.17
C ILE A 231 -3.40 5.69 -7.13
N ILE A 232 -3.06 4.51 -6.64
CA ILE A 232 -2.45 3.44 -7.40
C ILE A 232 -3.37 2.22 -7.33
N ALA A 233 -3.65 1.60 -8.47
CA ALA A 233 -4.53 0.43 -8.54
C ALA A 233 -4.16 -0.47 -9.71
N THR A 234 -4.48 -1.76 -9.61
CA THR A 234 -4.29 -2.73 -10.71
C THR A 234 -5.33 -2.58 -11.83
N GLU A 235 -6.41 -1.83 -11.56
CA GLU A 235 -7.42 -1.41 -12.53
C GLU A 235 -7.92 -0.02 -12.15
N PRO A 236 -8.28 0.86 -13.11
CA PRO A 236 -8.89 2.15 -12.82
C PRO A 236 -10.11 2.02 -11.92
N LEU A 237 -10.18 2.85 -10.88
CA LEU A 237 -11.28 2.84 -9.90
C LEU A 237 -12.43 3.80 -10.28
N ASP A 238 -12.24 4.63 -11.29
CA ASP A 238 -13.24 5.54 -11.86
C ASP A 238 -12.95 5.80 -13.35
N ASN A 239 -13.83 6.53 -14.02
CA ASN A 239 -13.76 6.85 -15.46
C ASN A 239 -12.84 8.04 -15.79
N LYS A 240 -11.99 8.50 -14.84
CA LYS A 240 -11.06 9.59 -15.11
C LYS A 240 -9.80 9.07 -15.80
N LYS A 241 -8.95 9.99 -16.26
CA LYS A 241 -7.67 9.62 -16.88
C LYS A 241 -6.71 9.02 -15.87
N TRP A 242 -6.25 7.81 -16.14
CA TRP A 242 -5.22 7.09 -15.40
C TRP A 242 -3.97 6.94 -16.29
N HIS A 243 -2.83 6.92 -15.65
CA HIS A 243 -1.55 6.62 -16.29
C HIS A 243 -1.16 5.19 -15.96
N THR A 244 -0.47 4.52 -16.87
CA THR A 244 0.04 3.17 -16.67
C THR A 244 1.51 3.24 -16.22
N PHE A 245 1.87 2.45 -15.23
CA PHE A 245 3.29 2.22 -14.93
C PHE A 245 3.97 1.56 -16.12
N THR A 246 5.23 1.86 -16.36
CA THR A 246 6.08 1.07 -17.26
C THR A 246 6.44 -0.26 -16.58
N ALA A 247 6.64 -1.33 -17.37
CA ALA A 247 7.03 -2.64 -16.83
C ALA A 247 8.39 -2.55 -16.16
N GLY A 248 8.54 -3.25 -15.03
CA GLY A 248 9.74 -3.22 -14.21
C GLY A 248 9.95 -1.96 -13.36
N HIS A 249 9.10 -0.94 -13.50
CA HIS A 249 9.27 0.31 -12.75
C HIS A 249 8.88 0.19 -11.27
N LEU A 250 9.67 0.84 -10.44
CA LEU A 250 9.36 1.18 -9.06
C LEU A 250 9.09 2.68 -8.95
N MET A 251 7.91 3.07 -8.50
CA MET A 251 7.61 4.44 -8.07
C MET A 251 7.43 4.48 -6.57
N VAL A 252 8.00 5.49 -5.92
CA VAL A 252 7.88 5.72 -4.48
C VAL A 252 7.21 7.07 -4.24
N PHE A 253 6.21 7.06 -3.38
CA PHE A 253 5.43 8.23 -3.03
C PHE A 253 5.59 8.54 -1.54
N LYS A 254 5.71 9.83 -1.23
CA LYS A 254 5.75 10.36 0.14
C LYS A 254 5.05 11.71 0.18
N ASP A 255 4.19 11.95 1.17
CA ASP A 255 3.49 13.23 1.38
C ASP A 255 2.83 13.80 0.11
N GLY A 256 2.20 12.92 -0.68
CA GLY A 256 1.51 13.30 -1.91
C GLY A 256 2.44 13.70 -3.07
N GLU A 257 3.71 13.36 -3.02
CA GLU A 257 4.70 13.59 -4.08
C GLU A 257 5.34 12.27 -4.53
N VAL A 258 5.86 12.25 -5.76
CA VAL A 258 6.74 11.17 -6.25
C VAL A 258 8.15 11.51 -5.81
N VAL A 259 8.75 10.67 -4.94
CA VAL A 259 10.11 10.88 -4.42
C VAL A 259 11.15 10.01 -5.10
N ALA A 260 10.73 8.93 -5.79
CA ALA A 260 11.60 8.15 -6.67
C ALA A 260 10.77 7.54 -7.82
N ASN A 261 11.40 7.43 -9.00
CA ASN A 261 10.84 6.79 -10.20
C ASN A 261 11.97 6.07 -10.94
N LEU A 262 12.03 4.76 -10.79
CA LEU A 262 13.15 3.92 -11.19
C LEU A 262 12.70 2.91 -12.25
N SER A 263 13.51 2.76 -13.31
CA SER A 263 13.25 1.88 -14.46
C SER A 263 14.37 0.86 -14.65
#